data_40dab62c70c3322017ab6d8ca2de09da
#
_entry.id   40dab62c70c3322017ab6d8ca2de09da
#
_cell.length_a   1.000
_cell.length_b   1.000
_cell.length_c   1.000
_cell.angle_alpha   90.00
_cell.angle_beta   90.00
_cell.angle_gamma   90.00
#
_symmetry.space_group_name_H-M   'P 1'
#
loop_
_entity.id
_entity.type
_entity.pdbx_description
1 polymer ?
#
loop_
_entity_poly.entity_id
_entity_poly.type
_entity_poly.pdbx_seq_one_letter_code
_entity_poly.pdbx_strand_id
1 'polypeptide(L)'
;MHLTSKSEAPKYNKIGLERLQEIVDYAQSLNIKVAFENTKIKGYLDYVIENIDNENVGICFDSGHYHVHFDDDLDFFKFKNRIFAVHLHDNDKSDDLHLIPFDGTLNWESVVKNLKDSNYNGPITMELCYRYDYLEIGIENFYKKGYEVGEKLKEMFERA
;
A
#
# COMPACT_ATOMS: atom_id res chain seq x y z
N MET A 1 -3.41 5.75 -6.04
CA MET A 1 -4.81 6.06 -6.48
C MET A 1 -5.72 4.87 -6.13
N HIS A 2 -6.82 5.12 -5.44
CA HIS A 2 -7.81 4.08 -5.13
C HIS A 2 -8.62 3.70 -6.36
N LEU A 3 -8.78 2.41 -6.62
CA LEU A 3 -9.62 1.91 -7.71
C LEU A 3 -11.09 1.86 -7.29
N THR A 4 -11.37 1.51 -6.05
CA THR A 4 -12.72 1.53 -5.45
C THR A 4 -12.62 1.42 -3.93
N SER A 5 -13.57 2.07 -3.25
CA SER A 5 -13.77 1.95 -1.80
C SER A 5 -15.01 1.14 -1.41
N LYS A 6 -15.73 0.58 -2.40
CA LYS A 6 -16.94 -0.20 -2.13
C LYS A 6 -16.59 -1.61 -1.67
N SER A 7 -17.34 -2.11 -0.69
CA SER A 7 -17.21 -3.48 -0.18
C SER A 7 -17.73 -4.54 -1.16
N GLU A 8 -18.63 -4.17 -2.05
CA GLU A 8 -19.11 -5.06 -3.11
C GLU A 8 -18.32 -4.81 -4.39
N ALA A 9 -17.77 -5.89 -4.95
CA ALA A 9 -17.04 -5.83 -6.20
C ALA A 9 -17.95 -5.40 -7.36
N PRO A 10 -17.83 -4.15 -7.87
CA PRO A 10 -18.44 -3.84 -9.15
C PRO A 10 -17.78 -4.74 -10.20
N LYS A 11 -18.52 -5.08 -11.26
CA LYS A 11 -17.95 -5.86 -12.36
C LYS A 11 -16.87 -5.03 -13.07
N TYR A 12 -15.75 -5.66 -13.38
CA TYR A 12 -14.77 -5.08 -14.30
C TYR A 12 -15.48 -4.70 -15.61
N ASN A 13 -15.19 -3.54 -16.12
CA ASN A 13 -15.77 -3.11 -17.39
C ASN A 13 -14.77 -2.33 -18.22
N LYS A 14 -14.98 -2.41 -19.53
CA LYS A 14 -14.10 -1.79 -20.51
C LYS A 14 -14.05 -0.26 -20.37
N ILE A 15 -15.17 0.37 -20.08
CA ILE A 15 -15.26 1.83 -19.92
C ILE A 15 -14.38 2.30 -18.75
N GLY A 16 -14.42 1.58 -17.62
CA GLY A 16 -13.57 1.90 -16.47
C GLY A 16 -12.09 1.81 -16.83
N LEU A 17 -11.69 0.74 -17.53
CA LEU A 17 -10.32 0.57 -17.98
C LEU A 17 -9.88 1.65 -18.96
N GLU A 18 -10.72 2.01 -19.92
CA GLU A 18 -10.45 3.10 -20.89
C GLU A 18 -10.23 4.44 -20.16
N ARG A 19 -11.01 4.73 -19.11
CA ARG A 19 -10.81 5.95 -18.30
C ARG A 19 -9.50 5.94 -17.52
N LEU A 20 -9.12 4.79 -16.98
CA LEU A 20 -7.83 4.65 -16.31
C LEU A 20 -6.68 4.81 -17.31
N GLN A 21 -6.82 4.26 -18.52
CA GLN A 21 -5.84 4.44 -19.59
C GLN A 21 -5.66 5.92 -19.97
N GLU A 22 -6.76 6.67 -20.14
CA GLU A 22 -6.71 8.13 -20.41
C GLU A 22 -5.92 8.88 -19.32
N ILE A 23 -6.13 8.53 -18.04
CA ILE A 23 -5.39 9.13 -16.89
C ILE A 23 -3.90 8.79 -16.99
N VAL A 24 -3.58 7.54 -17.26
CA VAL A 24 -2.21 7.05 -17.38
C VAL A 24 -1.48 7.74 -18.54
N ASP A 25 -2.10 7.82 -19.69
CA ASP A 25 -1.53 8.45 -20.88
C ASP A 25 -1.26 9.95 -20.65
N TYR A 26 -2.19 10.62 -19.96
CA TYR A 26 -2.00 12.02 -19.58
C TYR A 26 -0.85 12.18 -18.56
N ALA A 27 -0.80 11.35 -17.53
CA ALA A 27 0.29 11.37 -16.54
C ALA A 27 1.65 11.11 -17.21
N GLN A 28 1.70 10.14 -18.15
CA GLN A 28 2.91 9.85 -18.92
C GLN A 28 3.35 11.07 -19.76
N SER A 29 2.43 11.80 -20.36
CA SER A 29 2.75 13.02 -21.12
C SER A 29 3.40 14.10 -20.26
N LEU A 30 3.19 14.04 -18.94
CA LEU A 30 3.78 14.93 -17.94
C LEU A 30 5.00 14.31 -17.23
N ASN A 31 5.46 13.12 -17.65
CA ASN A 31 6.51 12.35 -17.01
C ASN A 31 6.20 12.02 -15.53
N ILE A 32 4.92 11.73 -15.23
CA ILE A 32 4.43 11.36 -13.90
C ILE A 32 4.10 9.86 -13.89
N LYS A 33 4.56 9.16 -12.86
CA LYS A 33 4.17 7.78 -12.58
C LYS A 33 2.82 7.71 -11.89
N VAL A 34 2.03 6.68 -12.21
CA VAL A 34 0.75 6.39 -11.55
C VAL A 34 0.88 5.10 -10.76
N ALA A 35 0.62 5.16 -9.46
CA ALA A 35 0.57 3.99 -8.61
C ALA A 35 -0.87 3.71 -8.18
N PHE A 36 -1.39 2.52 -8.52
CA PHE A 36 -2.69 2.04 -8.05
C PHE A 36 -2.53 1.29 -6.73
N GLU A 37 -3.40 1.57 -5.80
CA GLU A 37 -3.32 1.02 -4.46
C GLU A 37 -4.14 -0.28 -4.33
N ASN A 38 -3.61 -1.23 -3.56
CA ASN A 38 -4.34 -2.43 -3.17
C ASN A 38 -5.39 -2.07 -2.11
N THR A 39 -6.61 -1.85 -2.56
CA THR A 39 -7.75 -1.57 -1.69
C THR A 39 -8.52 -2.86 -1.35
N LYS A 40 -9.77 -2.74 -0.89
CA LYS A 40 -10.58 -3.84 -0.34
C LYS A 40 -10.88 -5.01 -1.29
N ILE A 41 -10.75 -4.83 -2.59
CA ILE A 41 -11.21 -5.84 -3.56
C ILE A 41 -10.03 -6.49 -4.26
N LYS A 42 -9.72 -7.70 -3.82
CA LYS A 42 -8.75 -8.56 -4.49
C LYS A 42 -9.14 -8.76 -5.95
N GLY A 43 -8.16 -8.66 -6.84
CA GLY A 43 -8.34 -8.82 -8.28
C GLY A 43 -8.61 -7.53 -9.06
N TYR A 44 -9.01 -6.42 -8.42
CA TYR A 44 -9.12 -5.13 -9.12
C TYR A 44 -7.76 -4.59 -9.54
N LEU A 45 -6.81 -4.63 -8.61
CA LEU A 45 -5.44 -4.23 -8.89
C LEU A 45 -4.84 -5.09 -10.00
N ASP A 46 -4.97 -6.42 -9.88
CA ASP A 46 -4.51 -7.38 -10.88
C ASP A 46 -5.08 -7.04 -12.27
N TYR A 47 -6.40 -6.86 -12.34
CA TYR A 47 -7.07 -6.53 -13.60
C TYR A 47 -6.49 -5.25 -14.25
N VAL A 48 -6.26 -4.20 -13.48
CA VAL A 48 -5.70 -2.94 -14.00
C VAL A 48 -4.26 -3.13 -14.44
N ILE A 49 -3.42 -3.75 -13.59
CA ILE A 49 -2.00 -3.93 -13.86
C ILE A 49 -1.75 -4.85 -15.07
N GLU A 50 -2.60 -5.84 -15.28
CA GLU A 50 -2.51 -6.78 -16.41
C GLU A 50 -3.04 -6.20 -17.73
N ASN A 51 -3.96 -5.24 -17.67
CA ASN A 51 -4.61 -4.68 -18.87
C ASN A 51 -4.12 -3.28 -19.27
N ILE A 52 -3.32 -2.62 -18.46
CA ILE A 52 -2.66 -1.36 -18.81
C ILE A 52 -1.16 -1.63 -19.01
N ASP A 53 -0.76 -1.79 -20.27
CA ASP A 53 0.64 -2.01 -20.64
C ASP A 53 1.37 -0.66 -20.73
N ASN A 54 1.85 -0.17 -19.58
CA ASN A 54 2.56 1.09 -19.47
C ASN A 54 3.60 1.02 -18.34
N GLU A 55 4.84 1.34 -18.62
CA GLU A 55 5.95 1.31 -17.66
C GLU A 55 5.83 2.36 -16.54
N ASN A 56 5.04 3.41 -16.75
CA ASN A 56 4.74 4.42 -15.74
C ASN A 56 3.60 4.02 -14.80
N VAL A 57 3.03 2.82 -14.98
CA VAL A 57 1.99 2.27 -14.10
C VAL A 57 2.59 1.27 -13.13
N GLY A 58 2.34 1.48 -11.86
CA GLY A 58 2.79 0.61 -10.78
C GLY A 58 1.78 0.49 -9.66
N ILE A 59 2.27 -0.01 -8.54
CA ILE A 59 1.50 -0.31 -7.35
C ILE A 59 1.93 0.61 -6.21
N CYS A 60 0.97 1.15 -5.51
CA CYS A 60 1.14 1.64 -4.15
C CYS A 60 0.79 0.47 -3.21
N PHE A 61 1.80 -0.11 -2.58
CA PHE A 61 1.58 -1.18 -1.62
C PHE A 61 1.12 -0.62 -0.29
N ASP A 62 -0.12 -0.89 0.06
CA ASP A 62 -0.68 -0.61 1.38
C ASP A 62 -0.64 -1.86 2.24
N SER A 63 0.10 -1.77 3.36
CA SER A 63 0.36 -2.91 4.23
C SER A 63 -0.84 -3.30 5.09
N GLY A 64 -1.66 -2.33 5.50
CA GLY A 64 -2.85 -2.61 6.28
C GLY A 64 -3.95 -3.24 5.44
N HIS A 65 -4.20 -2.72 4.24
CA HIS A 65 -5.11 -3.35 3.29
C HIS A 65 -4.66 -4.77 2.92
N TYR A 66 -3.36 -4.96 2.72
CA TYR A 66 -2.79 -6.28 2.47
C TYR A 66 -3.11 -7.26 3.61
N HIS A 67 -2.95 -6.82 4.85
CA HIS A 67 -3.21 -7.64 6.03
C HIS A 67 -4.70 -7.98 6.22
N VAL A 68 -5.60 -6.98 6.09
CA VAL A 68 -7.04 -7.16 6.30
C VAL A 68 -7.74 -7.84 5.15
N HIS A 69 -7.40 -7.49 3.89
CA HIS A 69 -8.22 -7.85 2.74
C HIS A 69 -7.58 -8.91 1.84
N PHE A 70 -6.26 -9.10 1.94
CA PHE A 70 -5.53 -10.07 1.12
C PHE A 70 -5.02 -11.27 1.92
N ASP A 71 -5.28 -11.28 3.22
CA ASP A 71 -4.92 -12.37 4.13
C ASP A 71 -3.41 -12.73 4.09
N ASP A 72 -2.57 -11.70 3.92
CA ASP A 72 -1.11 -11.79 3.76
C ASP A 72 -0.69 -12.71 2.58
N ASP A 73 -1.51 -12.76 1.52
CA ASP A 73 -1.29 -13.61 0.35
C ASP A 73 -0.04 -13.16 -0.44
N LEU A 74 0.98 -13.99 -0.45
CA LEU A 74 2.24 -13.72 -1.14
C LEU A 74 2.10 -13.59 -2.65
N ASP A 75 1.04 -14.10 -3.26
CA ASP A 75 0.74 -13.89 -4.68
C ASP A 75 0.59 -12.41 -5.04
N PHE A 76 0.30 -11.56 -4.04
CA PHE A 76 0.31 -10.11 -4.23
C PHE A 76 1.64 -9.62 -4.82
N PHE A 77 2.77 -10.21 -4.40
CA PHE A 77 4.10 -9.81 -4.84
C PHE A 77 4.51 -10.35 -6.23
N LYS A 78 3.59 -10.98 -6.99
CA LYS A 78 3.82 -11.33 -8.41
C LYS A 78 4.20 -10.09 -9.24
N PHE A 79 3.71 -8.90 -8.86
CA PHE A 79 4.02 -7.62 -9.48
C PHE A 79 5.13 -6.83 -8.76
N LYS A 80 5.97 -7.48 -7.98
CA LYS A 80 6.96 -6.86 -7.13
C LYS A 80 7.82 -5.79 -7.81
N ASN A 81 8.18 -5.98 -9.07
CA ASN A 81 9.01 -5.03 -9.82
C ASN A 81 8.26 -3.74 -10.22
N ARG A 82 6.98 -3.63 -9.89
CA ARG A 82 6.11 -2.47 -10.18
C ARG A 82 5.65 -1.75 -8.92
N ILE A 83 6.26 -1.97 -7.75
CA ILE A 83 5.95 -1.22 -6.53
C ILE A 83 6.64 0.15 -6.64
N PHE A 84 5.86 1.22 -6.73
CA PHE A 84 6.32 2.60 -6.90
C PHE A 84 6.15 3.44 -5.64
N ALA A 85 5.24 3.07 -4.77
CA ALA A 85 4.96 3.75 -3.52
C ALA A 85 4.53 2.74 -2.46
N VAL A 86 4.61 3.13 -1.20
CA VAL A 86 4.12 2.35 -0.07
C VAL A 86 3.30 3.23 0.87
N HIS A 87 2.24 2.67 1.44
CA HIS A 87 1.54 3.16 2.63
C HIS A 87 1.70 2.11 3.72
N LEU A 88 2.46 2.45 4.76
CA LEU A 88 2.79 1.50 5.81
C LEU A 88 2.02 1.85 7.09
N HIS A 89 1.17 0.96 7.50
CA HIS A 89 0.45 0.98 8.77
C HIS A 89 0.08 -0.44 9.19
N ASP A 90 -0.33 -0.61 10.42
CA ASP A 90 -0.68 -1.89 11.00
C ASP A 90 -2.17 -1.98 11.31
N ASN A 91 -2.63 -3.18 11.57
CA ASN A 91 -3.95 -3.49 12.13
C ASN A 91 -3.93 -4.90 12.77
N ASP A 92 -5.03 -5.30 13.37
CA ASP A 92 -5.23 -6.59 14.03
C ASP A 92 -6.09 -7.57 13.22
N LYS A 93 -6.27 -7.31 11.92
CA LYS A 93 -7.17 -8.02 10.99
C LYS A 93 -8.67 -7.79 11.21
N SER A 94 -9.08 -7.05 12.23
CA SER A 94 -10.51 -6.77 12.45
C SER A 94 -11.06 -5.69 11.51
N ASP A 95 -10.26 -4.68 11.24
CA ASP A 95 -10.59 -3.56 10.35
C ASP A 95 -9.32 -2.85 9.89
N ASP A 96 -9.47 -1.90 9.00
CA ASP A 96 -8.43 -1.00 8.51
C ASP A 96 -8.14 0.07 9.58
N LEU A 97 -7.26 -0.28 10.52
CA LEU A 97 -7.06 0.49 11.76
C LEU A 97 -6.04 1.62 11.65
N HIS A 98 -5.18 1.65 10.65
CA HIS A 98 -4.10 2.63 10.51
C HIS A 98 -3.24 2.79 11.78
N LEU A 99 -2.94 1.67 12.45
CA LEU A 99 -2.08 1.65 13.62
C LEU A 99 -0.61 1.93 13.24
N ILE A 100 0.14 2.42 14.21
CA ILE A 100 1.60 2.51 14.06
C ILE A 100 2.16 1.09 13.84
N PRO A 101 3.07 0.89 12.88
CA PRO A 101 3.71 -0.41 12.66
C PRO A 101 4.21 -1.05 13.97
N PHE A 102 4.00 -2.34 14.14
CA PHE A 102 4.23 -3.17 15.34
C PHE A 102 3.19 -2.99 16.49
N ASP A 103 2.20 -2.13 16.35
CA ASP A 103 1.08 -2.07 17.32
C ASP A 103 -0.07 -3.01 16.96
N GLY A 104 -0.06 -3.58 15.75
CA GLY A 104 -0.99 -4.60 15.28
C GLY A 104 -0.38 -5.99 15.22
N THR A 105 -0.83 -6.78 14.25
CA THR A 105 -0.45 -8.20 14.11
C THR A 105 0.27 -8.53 12.80
N LEU A 106 0.57 -7.53 11.97
CA LEU A 106 1.25 -7.72 10.70
C LEU A 106 2.71 -8.18 10.91
N ASN A 107 3.13 -9.17 10.13
CA ASN A 107 4.52 -9.63 10.17
C ASN A 107 5.45 -8.68 9.41
N TRP A 108 6.02 -7.73 10.12
CA TRP A 108 6.89 -6.68 9.55
C TRP A 108 8.20 -7.20 8.96
N GLU A 109 8.74 -8.30 9.48
CA GLU A 109 9.94 -8.93 8.88
C GLU A 109 9.62 -9.45 7.48
N SER A 110 8.45 -10.08 7.31
CA SER A 110 7.98 -10.54 6.00
C SER A 110 7.72 -9.37 5.05
N VAL A 111 7.05 -8.32 5.51
CA VAL A 111 6.76 -7.12 4.69
C VAL A 111 8.05 -6.47 4.21
N VAL A 112 8.99 -6.18 5.12
CA VAL A 112 10.27 -5.55 4.78
C VAL A 112 11.05 -6.41 3.79
N LYS A 113 11.14 -7.73 4.04
CA LYS A 113 11.80 -8.66 3.13
C LYS A 113 11.19 -8.62 1.73
N ASN A 114 9.86 -8.70 1.62
CA ASN A 114 9.18 -8.71 0.33
C ASN A 114 9.35 -7.39 -0.43
N LEU A 115 9.31 -6.25 0.26
CA LEU A 115 9.58 -4.95 -0.34
C LEU A 115 11.03 -4.83 -0.80
N LYS A 116 11.97 -5.36 -0.04
CA LYS A 116 13.39 -5.43 -0.45
C LYS A 116 13.57 -6.30 -1.71
N ASP A 117 12.95 -7.47 -1.72
CA ASP A 117 12.96 -8.39 -2.87
C ASP A 117 12.25 -7.79 -4.11
N SER A 118 11.45 -6.74 -3.93
CA SER A 118 10.81 -5.99 -5.01
C SER A 118 11.69 -4.90 -5.63
N ASN A 119 12.91 -4.71 -5.13
CA ASN A 119 13.80 -3.61 -5.46
C ASN A 119 13.19 -2.22 -5.17
N TYR A 120 12.22 -2.13 -4.25
CA TYR A 120 11.69 -0.85 -3.82
C TYR A 120 12.76 -0.01 -3.14
N ASN A 121 12.96 1.20 -3.61
CA ASN A 121 13.94 2.15 -3.10
C ASN A 121 13.36 3.55 -2.86
N GLY A 122 12.03 3.64 -2.83
CA GLY A 122 11.31 4.87 -2.53
C GLY A 122 11.29 5.20 -1.04
N PRO A 123 10.66 6.32 -0.68
CA PRO A 123 10.53 6.72 0.73
C PRO A 123 9.63 5.76 1.50
N ILE A 124 9.93 5.57 2.79
CA ILE A 124 9.04 4.89 3.73
C ILE A 124 7.93 5.88 4.09
N THR A 125 6.76 5.68 3.51
CA THR A 125 5.58 6.50 3.79
C THR A 125 4.67 5.75 4.74
N MET A 126 4.40 6.32 5.91
CA MET A 126 3.45 5.76 6.87
C MET A 126 2.12 6.50 6.80
N GLU A 127 1.02 5.75 6.78
CA GLU A 127 -0.34 6.27 6.78
C GLU A 127 -1.01 5.98 8.13
N LEU A 128 -0.79 6.88 9.09
CA LEU A 128 -1.16 6.68 10.48
C LEU A 128 -2.37 7.52 10.88
N CYS A 129 -3.29 6.94 11.68
CA CYS A 129 -4.42 7.67 12.24
C CYS A 129 -4.28 7.86 13.75
N TYR A 130 -4.28 9.16 14.18
CA TYR A 130 -4.42 9.49 15.59
C TYR A 130 -5.88 9.36 16.02
N ARG A 131 -6.21 8.21 16.62
CA ARG A 131 -7.57 7.88 17.07
C ARG A 131 -7.56 7.09 18.37
N TYR A 132 -8.65 6.43 18.72
CA TYR A 132 -8.96 5.83 20.03
C TYR A 132 -7.77 5.16 20.73
N ASP A 133 -7.00 4.36 20.02
CA ASP A 133 -5.85 3.61 20.57
C ASP A 133 -4.71 4.53 21.05
N TYR A 134 -4.69 5.77 20.59
CA TYR A 134 -3.60 6.73 20.86
C TYR A 134 -4.04 7.99 21.62
N LEU A 135 -5.34 8.16 21.91
CA LEU A 135 -5.84 9.37 22.59
C LEU A 135 -5.22 9.57 23.98
N GLU A 136 -4.95 8.48 24.70
CA GLU A 136 -4.37 8.54 26.04
C GLU A 136 -2.92 9.01 26.05
N ILE A 137 -2.14 8.68 25.01
CA ILE A 137 -0.73 9.10 24.93
C ILE A 137 -0.56 10.55 24.43
N GLY A 138 -1.59 11.12 23.82
CA GLY A 138 -1.58 12.45 23.24
C GLY A 138 -0.85 12.55 21.91
N ILE A 139 -1.20 13.57 21.12
CA ILE A 139 -0.77 13.71 19.72
C ILE A 139 0.75 13.86 19.56
N GLU A 140 1.42 14.55 20.46
CA GLU A 140 2.88 14.73 20.41
C GLU A 140 3.61 13.39 20.56
N ASN A 141 3.19 12.56 21.54
CA ASN A 141 3.77 11.25 21.75
C ASN A 141 3.42 10.27 20.61
N PHE A 142 2.24 10.42 20.02
CA PHE A 142 1.86 9.66 18.81
C PHE A 142 2.83 9.92 17.66
N TYR A 143 3.11 11.19 17.32
CA TYR A 143 4.06 11.52 16.26
C TYR A 143 5.48 11.11 16.60
N LYS A 144 5.90 11.27 17.87
CA LYS A 144 7.22 10.82 18.32
C LYS A 144 7.38 9.29 18.13
N LYS A 145 6.38 8.52 18.58
CA LYS A 145 6.37 7.05 18.39
C LYS A 145 6.38 6.69 16.91
N GLY A 146 5.57 7.35 16.08
CA GLY A 146 5.57 7.13 14.63
C GLY A 146 6.96 7.38 14.02
N TYR A 147 7.64 8.46 14.40
CA TYR A 147 8.99 8.73 13.93
C TYR A 147 10.00 7.67 14.37
N GLU A 148 10.01 7.26 15.64
CA GLU A 148 10.89 6.21 16.16
C GLU A 148 10.67 4.87 15.43
N VAL A 149 9.43 4.55 15.10
CA VAL A 149 9.08 3.37 14.33
C VAL A 149 9.52 3.49 12.87
N GLY A 150 9.42 4.67 12.27
CA GLY A 150 9.96 4.94 10.94
C GLY A 150 11.46 4.68 10.86
N GLU A 151 12.25 5.15 11.84
CA GLU A 151 13.68 4.85 11.92
C GLU A 151 13.95 3.34 12.10
N LYS A 152 13.15 2.64 12.92
CA LYS A 152 13.24 1.18 13.07
C LYS A 152 12.99 0.45 11.74
N LEU A 153 11.95 0.83 11.00
CA LEU A 153 11.67 0.25 9.68
C LEU A 153 12.83 0.49 8.72
N LYS A 154 13.37 1.70 8.68
CA LYS A 154 14.53 2.03 7.87
C LYS A 154 15.73 1.13 8.20
N GLU A 155 16.07 0.95 9.49
CA GLU A 155 17.13 0.02 9.90
C GLU A 155 16.84 -1.42 9.44
N MET A 156 15.58 -1.88 9.50
CA MET A 156 15.21 -3.20 9.01
C MET A 156 15.45 -3.31 7.49
N PHE A 157 15.09 -2.28 6.72
CA PHE A 157 15.37 -2.22 5.28
C PHE A 157 16.86 -2.23 4.95
N GLU A 158 17.69 -1.59 5.77
CA GLU A 158 19.14 -1.57 5.56
C GLU A 158 19.81 -2.92 5.83
N ARG A 159 19.25 -3.72 6.75
CA ARG A 159 19.79 -5.04 7.17
C ARG A 159 19.28 -6.21 6.32
N ALA A 160 18.10 -6.09 5.70
CA ALA A 160 17.52 -7.11 4.83
C ALA A 160 18.22 -7.12 3.45
#